data_e648a0b48ba772c29a08139daa7d8992
#
_entry.id   e648a0b48ba772c29a08139daa7d8992
#
_cell.length_a   1.000
_cell.length_b   1.000
_cell.length_c   1.000
_cell.angle_alpha   90.00
_cell.angle_beta   90.00
_cell.angle_gamma   90.00
#
_symmetry.space_group_name_H-M   'P 1'
#
loop_
_entity.id
_entity.type
_entity.pdbx_description
1 polymer ?
#
loop_
_entity_poly.entity_id
_entity_poly.type
_entity_poly.pdbx_seq_one_letter_code
_entity_poly.pdbx_strand_id
1 'polypeptide(L)'
;MRLILSGLSLTSAGTAPITCNKSSEVVIVAADGTENVLTDAAANNDESNSGNENAENAVIKCKDGSAVTLCGAGTLTLNAYGKNGIKSGATTAEEGEASLTIRELTLNINASVNDAINAEQYLAVESGTLNLATADVALHCHLIMDIGAEGTDGPTIAIAEACEGIEAAALSIRSGDISIVCTDDCLNAANSDLANYDFAINISGGNADNQLLDADGTIAITGGSAGMGMNLSTTQAYVIFGSAGISGMGNMGGQPGSFGGMQPPQNGGQPKSDSKVSGNFQPSNDFRPGDMTSNNISAAAATAQAGSGNSSGNAI
;
A
#
# COMPACT_ATOMS: atom_id res chain seq x y z
N MET A 1 -14.97 14.36 12.59
CA MET A 1 -16.05 14.85 11.70
C MET A 1 -16.69 13.69 10.99
N ARG A 2 -18.02 13.73 10.67
CA ARG A 2 -18.68 12.70 9.85
C ARG A 2 -19.32 13.37 8.64
N LEU A 3 -18.97 12.94 7.45
CA LEU A 3 -19.54 13.38 6.17
C LEU A 3 -20.35 12.22 5.58
N ILE A 4 -21.63 12.44 5.30
CA ILE A 4 -22.50 11.42 4.70
C ILE A 4 -22.76 11.80 3.25
N LEU A 5 -22.39 10.92 2.33
CA LEU A 5 -22.67 11.04 0.90
C LEU A 5 -23.94 10.26 0.59
N SER A 6 -24.92 10.95 0.04
CA SER A 6 -26.24 10.38 -0.25
C SER A 6 -26.70 10.79 -1.64
N GLY A 7 -26.20 10.10 -2.67
CA GLY A 7 -26.45 10.40 -4.07
C GLY A 7 -25.71 11.64 -4.56
N LEU A 8 -24.50 11.87 -4.07
CA LEU A 8 -23.69 13.03 -4.46
C LEU A 8 -23.01 12.80 -5.81
N SER A 9 -23.16 13.76 -6.72
CA SER A 9 -22.33 13.89 -7.92
C SER A 9 -21.62 15.23 -7.88
N LEU A 10 -20.29 15.22 -7.73
CA LEU A 10 -19.47 16.42 -7.55
C LEU A 10 -18.29 16.38 -8.51
N THR A 11 -18.12 17.44 -9.31
CA THR A 11 -16.97 17.63 -10.18
C THR A 11 -16.22 18.88 -9.78
N SER A 12 -14.88 18.77 -9.64
CA SER A 12 -13.99 19.89 -9.37
C SER A 12 -13.06 20.14 -10.56
N ALA A 13 -12.89 21.41 -10.92
CA ALA A 13 -12.11 21.78 -12.11
C ALA A 13 -10.59 21.94 -11.85
N GLY A 14 -10.16 22.16 -10.61
CA GLY A 14 -8.74 22.45 -10.36
C GLY A 14 -8.27 22.17 -8.93
N THR A 15 -9.06 21.46 -8.14
CA THR A 15 -8.69 21.05 -6.78
C THR A 15 -9.38 19.72 -6.44
N ALA A 16 -9.08 19.14 -5.30
CA ALA A 16 -9.78 17.94 -4.82
C ALA A 16 -11.27 18.24 -4.57
N PRO A 17 -12.20 17.39 -5.04
CA PRO A 17 -13.60 17.44 -4.62
C PRO A 17 -13.79 17.37 -3.10
N ILE A 18 -12.98 16.58 -2.41
CA ILE A 18 -12.97 16.49 -0.94
C ILE A 18 -11.53 16.65 -0.42
N THR A 19 -11.35 17.57 0.54
CA THR A 19 -10.10 17.74 1.26
C THR A 19 -10.34 17.61 2.77
N CYS A 20 -9.64 16.65 3.40
CA CYS A 20 -9.58 16.50 4.85
C CYS A 20 -8.37 17.27 5.37
N ASN A 21 -8.59 18.16 6.33
CA ASN A 21 -7.54 19.04 6.85
C ASN A 21 -6.51 18.28 7.69
N LYS A 22 -5.33 18.90 7.87
CA LYS A 22 -4.27 18.38 8.75
C LYS A 22 -4.79 18.01 10.14
N SER A 23 -4.28 16.92 10.67
CA SER A 23 -4.56 16.43 12.03
C SER A 23 -6.06 16.30 12.35
N SER A 24 -6.87 16.02 11.33
CA SER A 24 -8.31 15.84 11.48
C SER A 24 -8.70 14.36 11.50
N GLU A 25 -9.71 14.03 12.31
CA GLU A 25 -10.38 12.75 12.28
C GLU A 25 -11.68 12.88 11.47
N VAL A 26 -11.77 12.16 10.35
CA VAL A 26 -12.89 12.25 9.40
C VAL A 26 -13.41 10.86 9.05
N VAL A 27 -14.73 10.70 9.13
CA VAL A 27 -15.43 9.52 8.63
C VAL A 27 -16.28 9.94 7.43
N ILE A 28 -16.00 9.39 6.26
CA ILE A 28 -16.78 9.59 5.02
C ILE A 28 -17.63 8.34 4.82
N VAL A 29 -18.94 8.52 4.79
CA VAL A 29 -19.90 7.43 4.70
C VAL A 29 -20.62 7.48 3.36
N ALA A 30 -20.50 6.44 2.54
CA ALA A 30 -21.41 6.21 1.42
C ALA A 30 -22.69 5.61 1.97
N ALA A 31 -23.79 6.38 1.95
CA ALA A 31 -25.06 5.93 2.52
C ALA A 31 -25.58 4.70 1.78
N ASP A 32 -26.26 3.82 2.52
CA ASP A 32 -26.79 2.57 2.00
C ASP A 32 -27.71 2.80 0.78
N GLY A 33 -27.55 1.97 -0.25
CA GLY A 33 -28.32 2.02 -1.49
C GLY A 33 -28.07 3.28 -2.34
N THR A 34 -27.05 4.10 -2.03
CA THR A 34 -26.73 5.29 -2.83
C THR A 34 -25.49 5.11 -3.68
N GLU A 35 -25.49 5.78 -4.83
CA GLU A 35 -24.32 5.91 -5.69
C GLU A 35 -23.78 7.34 -5.58
N ASN A 36 -22.50 7.48 -5.31
CA ASN A 36 -21.82 8.76 -5.16
C ASN A 36 -20.67 8.83 -6.14
N VAL A 37 -20.51 9.94 -6.84
CA VAL A 37 -19.47 10.12 -7.86
C VAL A 37 -18.71 11.40 -7.58
N LEU A 38 -17.42 11.29 -7.41
CA LEU A 38 -16.50 12.42 -7.30
C LEU A 38 -15.55 12.40 -8.49
N THR A 39 -15.36 13.55 -9.10
CA THR A 39 -14.53 13.68 -10.29
C THR A 39 -13.66 14.92 -10.17
N ASP A 40 -12.37 14.80 -10.43
CA ASP A 40 -11.50 15.96 -10.62
C ASP A 40 -11.17 16.19 -12.11
N ALA A 41 -10.28 17.12 -12.38
CA ALA A 41 -9.83 17.43 -13.73
C ALA A 41 -8.30 17.45 -13.80
N ALA A 42 -7.74 17.36 -15.00
CA ALA A 42 -6.29 17.39 -15.24
C ALA A 42 -5.56 18.60 -14.60
N ALA A 43 -6.29 19.69 -14.35
CA ALA A 43 -5.74 20.86 -13.66
C ALA A 43 -5.50 20.65 -12.15
N ASN A 44 -6.06 19.58 -11.55
CA ASN A 44 -5.78 19.19 -10.16
C ASN A 44 -4.46 18.40 -10.03
N ASN A 45 -3.40 18.91 -10.64
CA ASN A 45 -2.06 18.32 -10.63
C ASN A 45 -1.03 19.45 -10.67
N ASP A 46 -0.26 19.63 -9.60
CA ASP A 46 0.73 20.70 -9.46
C ASP A 46 2.01 20.47 -10.27
N GLU A 47 2.32 19.22 -10.61
CA GLU A 47 3.47 18.88 -11.43
C GLU A 47 3.24 19.23 -12.90
N SER A 48 2.09 18.87 -13.45
CA SER A 48 1.73 19.18 -14.85
C SER A 48 1.15 20.58 -15.02
N ASN A 49 0.68 21.21 -13.95
CA ASN A 49 0.06 22.53 -13.94
C ASN A 49 0.57 23.38 -12.77
N SER A 50 1.85 23.71 -12.80
CA SER A 50 2.55 24.46 -11.75
C SER A 50 1.99 25.85 -11.46
N GLY A 51 1.06 26.36 -12.27
CA GLY A 51 0.34 27.61 -12.03
C GLY A 51 -0.92 27.46 -11.18
N ASN A 52 -1.32 26.25 -10.85
CA ASN A 52 -2.49 26.01 -10.00
C ASN A 52 -2.09 25.76 -8.53
N GLU A 53 -2.02 26.84 -7.76
CA GLU A 53 -1.70 26.78 -6.33
C GLU A 53 -2.77 26.04 -5.47
N ASN A 54 -3.92 25.71 -6.06
CA ASN A 54 -5.00 24.99 -5.38
C ASN A 54 -5.04 23.49 -5.74
N ALA A 55 -4.11 23.01 -6.55
CA ALA A 55 -4.04 21.59 -6.88
C ALA A 55 -3.73 20.78 -5.61
N GLU A 56 -4.49 19.70 -5.40
CA GLU A 56 -4.36 18.79 -4.26
C GLU A 56 -3.92 17.39 -4.69
N ASN A 57 -3.73 17.17 -6.00
CA ASN A 57 -3.20 15.93 -6.58
C ASN A 57 -4.02 14.66 -6.31
N ALA A 58 -5.28 14.81 -5.94
CA ALA A 58 -6.18 13.67 -5.69
C ALA A 58 -7.66 14.10 -5.74
N VAL A 59 -8.54 13.13 -5.97
CA VAL A 59 -10.00 13.33 -5.86
C VAL A 59 -10.40 13.47 -4.38
N ILE A 60 -9.82 12.64 -3.52
CA ILE A 60 -9.92 12.82 -2.06
C ILE A 60 -8.51 13.04 -1.51
N LYS A 61 -8.27 14.24 -0.98
CA LYS A 61 -7.02 14.59 -0.33
C LYS A 61 -7.17 14.55 1.18
N CYS A 62 -6.39 13.70 1.82
CA CYS A 62 -6.26 13.63 3.28
C CYS A 62 -4.90 14.24 3.65
N LYS A 63 -4.90 15.41 4.33
CA LYS A 63 -3.67 16.13 4.65
C LYS A 63 -2.95 15.52 5.85
N ASP A 64 -1.73 15.95 6.09
CA ASP A 64 -0.78 15.42 7.08
C ASP A 64 -1.41 15.17 8.46
N GLY A 65 -1.12 14.02 9.06
CA GLY A 65 -1.62 13.64 10.38
C GLY A 65 -3.13 13.42 10.46
N SER A 66 -3.85 13.39 9.33
CA SER A 66 -5.29 13.08 9.34
C SER A 66 -5.54 11.58 9.46
N ALA A 67 -6.54 11.22 10.25
CA ALA A 67 -7.11 9.87 10.31
C ALA A 67 -8.45 9.85 9.56
N VAL A 68 -8.50 9.13 8.43
CA VAL A 68 -9.68 9.11 7.56
C VAL A 68 -10.22 7.70 7.42
N THR A 69 -11.53 7.55 7.63
CA THR A 69 -12.23 6.29 7.38
C THR A 69 -13.23 6.49 6.25
N LEU A 70 -13.16 5.65 5.21
CA LEU A 70 -14.18 5.51 4.19
C LEU A 70 -15.02 4.27 4.52
N CYS A 71 -16.32 4.42 4.66
CA CYS A 71 -17.18 3.30 5.01
C CYS A 71 -18.64 3.47 4.51
N GLY A 72 -19.48 2.48 4.84
CA GLY A 72 -20.92 2.49 4.55
C GLY A 72 -21.30 1.44 3.50
N ALA A 73 -22.59 1.18 3.32
CA ALA A 73 -23.08 0.15 2.40
C ALA A 73 -23.46 0.68 1.01
N GLY A 74 -23.09 1.92 0.71
CA GLY A 74 -23.28 2.52 -0.61
C GLY A 74 -22.08 2.37 -1.52
N THR A 75 -22.18 2.96 -2.71
CA THR A 75 -21.12 3.01 -3.71
C THR A 75 -20.48 4.40 -3.76
N LEU A 76 -19.15 4.43 -3.82
CA LEU A 76 -18.36 5.63 -4.07
C LEU A 76 -17.48 5.40 -5.29
N THR A 77 -17.65 6.23 -6.32
CA THR A 77 -16.86 6.20 -7.53
C THR A 77 -15.99 7.45 -7.61
N LEU A 78 -14.70 7.26 -7.82
CA LEU A 78 -13.70 8.32 -7.97
C LEU A 78 -13.14 8.27 -9.39
N ASN A 79 -13.25 9.39 -10.13
CA ASN A 79 -12.63 9.56 -11.44
C ASN A 79 -11.50 10.59 -11.31
N ALA A 80 -10.26 10.13 -11.30
CA ALA A 80 -9.07 10.93 -11.12
C ALA A 80 -8.39 11.20 -12.46
N TYR A 81 -8.53 12.42 -12.93
CA TYR A 81 -7.87 12.93 -14.15
C TYR A 81 -6.69 13.84 -13.82
N GLY A 82 -6.58 14.30 -12.58
CA GLY A 82 -5.46 15.11 -12.11
C GLY A 82 -4.24 14.25 -11.82
N LYS A 83 -4.31 13.45 -10.77
CA LYS A 83 -3.23 12.57 -10.36
C LYS A 83 -3.77 11.31 -9.69
N ASN A 84 -4.03 11.31 -8.37
CA ASN A 84 -4.45 10.13 -7.62
C ASN A 84 -5.97 10.07 -7.39
N GLY A 85 -6.51 8.88 -7.19
CA GLY A 85 -7.88 8.73 -6.67
C GLY A 85 -7.97 9.23 -5.23
N ILE A 86 -7.17 8.68 -4.34
CA ILE A 86 -7.05 9.12 -2.93
C ILE A 86 -5.58 9.34 -2.63
N LYS A 87 -5.25 10.46 -1.98
CA LYS A 87 -3.93 10.68 -1.40
C LYS A 87 -4.04 10.97 0.09
N SER A 88 -3.39 10.15 0.92
CA SER A 88 -3.39 10.25 2.36
C SER A 88 -2.01 10.59 2.89
N GLY A 89 -1.94 11.51 3.85
CA GLY A 89 -0.71 11.91 4.51
C GLY A 89 0.13 12.95 3.78
N ALA A 90 1.30 13.22 4.32
CA ALA A 90 2.27 14.14 3.78
C ALA A 90 2.89 13.61 2.48
N THR A 91 3.37 14.54 1.64
CA THR A 91 4.22 14.20 0.48
C THR A 91 5.63 13.79 0.92
N THR A 92 6.01 14.12 2.17
CA THR A 92 7.25 13.69 2.83
C THR A 92 6.86 13.09 4.18
N ALA A 93 7.38 11.92 4.51
CA ALA A 93 7.02 11.14 5.70
C ALA A 93 7.42 11.78 7.06
N GLU A 94 7.54 13.10 7.15
CA GLU A 94 8.17 13.75 8.29
C GLU A 94 7.20 14.21 9.39
N GLU A 95 5.91 14.30 9.18
CA GLU A 95 5.00 14.90 10.17
C GLU A 95 3.68 14.12 10.34
N GLY A 96 3.60 13.41 11.45
CA GLY A 96 2.36 12.91 12.03
C GLY A 96 1.94 11.55 11.46
N GLU A 97 1.13 10.85 12.22
CA GLU A 97 0.57 9.55 11.86
C GLU A 97 -0.67 9.75 10.99
N ALA A 98 -0.53 9.73 9.67
CA ALA A 98 -1.67 9.71 8.77
C ALA A 98 -2.18 8.29 8.61
N SER A 99 -3.47 8.07 8.73
CA SER A 99 -4.11 6.78 8.48
C SER A 99 -5.29 6.89 7.52
N LEU A 100 -5.42 5.88 6.67
CA LEU A 100 -6.58 5.68 5.80
C LEU A 100 -7.14 4.29 6.05
N THR A 101 -8.42 4.21 6.44
CA THR A 101 -9.13 2.94 6.62
C THR A 101 -10.30 2.85 5.66
N ILE A 102 -10.45 1.70 5.00
CA ILE A 102 -11.53 1.43 4.05
C ILE A 102 -12.28 0.19 4.52
N ARG A 103 -13.61 0.29 4.63
CA ARG A 103 -14.45 -0.83 5.03
C ARG A 103 -15.90 -0.72 4.56
N GLU A 104 -16.52 -1.86 4.32
CA GLU A 104 -17.96 -2.04 4.09
C GLU A 104 -18.49 -1.50 2.75
N LEU A 105 -17.93 -0.46 2.17
CA LEU A 105 -18.46 0.17 0.96
C LEU A 105 -18.02 -0.55 -0.33
N THR A 106 -18.69 -0.23 -1.44
CA THR A 106 -18.18 -0.46 -2.78
C THR A 106 -17.42 0.79 -3.24
N LEU A 107 -16.11 0.65 -3.45
CA LEU A 107 -15.21 1.73 -3.88
C LEU A 107 -14.72 1.44 -5.29
N ASN A 108 -15.08 2.30 -6.24
CA ASN A 108 -14.60 2.23 -7.62
C ASN A 108 -13.63 3.40 -7.85
N ILE A 109 -12.43 3.13 -8.33
CA ILE A 109 -11.44 4.18 -8.66
C ILE A 109 -10.93 3.97 -10.07
N ASN A 110 -11.01 5.04 -10.87
CA ASN A 110 -10.36 5.14 -12.16
C ASN A 110 -9.36 6.30 -12.10
N ALA A 111 -8.05 5.98 -12.03
CA ALA A 111 -6.97 6.98 -11.97
C ALA A 111 -6.14 6.90 -13.26
N SER A 112 -6.32 7.86 -14.14
CA SER A 112 -5.72 7.81 -15.49
C SER A 112 -4.28 8.34 -15.56
N VAL A 113 -3.72 8.81 -14.43
CA VAL A 113 -2.41 9.49 -14.42
C VAL A 113 -1.44 8.85 -13.43
N ASN A 114 -1.89 8.47 -12.23
CA ASN A 114 -1.04 7.93 -11.17
C ASN A 114 -1.83 6.89 -10.36
N ASP A 115 -1.60 6.78 -9.06
CA ASP A 115 -2.14 5.74 -8.20
C ASP A 115 -3.65 5.83 -7.99
N ALA A 116 -4.30 4.70 -7.84
CA ALA A 116 -5.68 4.72 -7.37
C ALA A 116 -5.75 5.16 -5.90
N ILE A 117 -4.91 4.61 -5.04
CA ILE A 117 -4.72 5.03 -3.65
C ILE A 117 -3.23 5.19 -3.36
N ASN A 118 -2.85 6.38 -2.88
CA ASN A 118 -1.49 6.69 -2.43
C ASN A 118 -1.54 7.11 -0.96
N ALA A 119 -1.07 6.26 -0.06
CA ALA A 119 -1.02 6.51 1.37
C ALA A 119 0.44 6.62 1.86
N GLU A 120 0.71 7.55 2.76
CA GLU A 120 2.09 7.80 3.21
C GLU A 120 2.52 6.90 4.37
N GLN A 121 1.62 6.59 5.32
CA GLN A 121 2.04 5.93 6.55
C GLN A 121 1.30 4.64 6.84
N TYR A 122 -0.02 4.68 6.83
CA TYR A 122 -0.81 3.50 7.15
C TYR A 122 -2.06 3.43 6.28
N LEU A 123 -2.24 2.29 5.64
CA LEU A 123 -3.45 1.94 4.89
C LEU A 123 -4.03 0.63 5.42
N ALA A 124 -5.28 0.66 5.85
CA ALA A 124 -6.04 -0.54 6.19
C ALA A 124 -7.22 -0.73 5.23
N VAL A 125 -7.29 -1.88 4.58
CA VAL A 125 -8.47 -2.32 3.80
C VAL A 125 -9.12 -3.47 4.55
N GLU A 126 -10.06 -3.15 5.44
CA GLU A 126 -10.64 -4.12 6.36
C GLU A 126 -11.70 -5.01 5.70
N SER A 127 -12.53 -4.43 4.82
CA SER A 127 -13.63 -5.12 4.15
C SER A 127 -14.22 -4.29 3.01
N GLY A 128 -15.25 -4.80 2.34
CA GLY A 128 -15.92 -4.13 1.23
C GLY A 128 -15.44 -4.62 -0.12
N THR A 129 -15.81 -3.90 -1.18
CA THR A 129 -15.43 -4.23 -2.56
C THR A 129 -14.69 -3.07 -3.18
N LEU A 130 -13.46 -3.30 -3.64
CA LEU A 130 -12.63 -2.33 -4.33
C LEU A 130 -12.47 -2.76 -5.78
N ASN A 131 -12.89 -1.90 -6.72
CA ASN A 131 -12.68 -2.07 -8.15
C ASN A 131 -11.76 -0.95 -8.64
N LEU A 132 -10.54 -1.29 -9.01
CA LEU A 132 -9.47 -0.33 -9.28
C LEU A 132 -8.96 -0.48 -10.70
N ALA A 133 -8.78 0.66 -11.38
CA ALA A 133 -8.03 0.76 -12.61
C ALA A 133 -7.17 2.03 -12.55
N THR A 134 -5.88 1.89 -12.86
CA THR A 134 -4.92 2.98 -12.69
C THR A 134 -3.79 2.90 -13.70
N ALA A 135 -3.13 4.03 -13.92
CA ALA A 135 -1.96 4.09 -14.80
C ALA A 135 -0.65 3.68 -14.08
N ASP A 136 -0.63 3.74 -12.75
CA ASP A 136 0.55 3.42 -11.93
C ASP A 136 0.20 2.37 -10.86
N VAL A 137 0.41 2.61 -9.58
CA VAL A 137 0.16 1.63 -8.52
C VAL A 137 -1.31 1.65 -8.08
N ALA A 138 -1.95 0.49 -7.97
CA ALA A 138 -3.36 0.48 -7.56
C ALA A 138 -3.53 0.77 -6.06
N LEU A 139 -2.79 0.09 -5.20
CA LEU A 139 -2.73 0.37 -3.77
C LEU A 139 -1.28 0.62 -3.37
N HIS A 140 -0.94 1.87 -3.14
CA HIS A 140 0.39 2.28 -2.71
C HIS A 140 0.35 2.78 -1.27
N CYS A 141 1.26 2.27 -0.42
CA CYS A 141 1.50 2.78 0.92
C CYS A 141 2.99 2.83 1.22
N HIS A 142 3.51 3.99 1.57
CA HIS A 142 4.95 4.14 1.83
C HIS A 142 5.45 3.29 3.02
N LEU A 143 4.61 3.02 4.03
CA LEU A 143 5.05 2.26 5.20
C LEU A 143 4.28 0.95 5.37
N ILE A 144 3.10 0.97 5.96
CA ILE A 144 2.40 -0.24 6.40
C ILE A 144 1.03 -0.35 5.73
N MET A 145 0.78 -1.51 5.12
CA MET A 145 -0.53 -1.85 4.56
C MET A 145 -1.05 -3.15 5.17
N ASP A 146 -2.26 -3.10 5.71
CA ASP A 146 -3.00 -4.24 6.23
C ASP A 146 -4.24 -4.52 5.38
N ILE A 147 -4.40 -5.75 4.89
CA ILE A 147 -5.56 -6.20 4.11
C ILE A 147 -6.27 -7.32 4.85
N GLY A 148 -7.54 -7.10 5.18
CA GLY A 148 -8.38 -8.02 5.91
C GLY A 148 -7.98 -8.20 7.37
N ALA A 149 -8.67 -9.10 8.05
CA ALA A 149 -8.40 -9.49 9.44
C ALA A 149 -8.57 -11.00 9.61
N GLU A 150 -7.87 -11.58 10.59
CA GLU A 150 -7.98 -13.01 10.88
C GLU A 150 -9.42 -13.39 11.24
N GLY A 151 -9.88 -14.50 10.66
CA GLY A 151 -11.22 -15.04 10.92
C GLY A 151 -12.37 -14.26 10.26
N THR A 152 -12.09 -13.35 9.35
CA THR A 152 -13.08 -12.66 8.52
C THR A 152 -12.96 -13.08 7.05
N ASP A 153 -14.01 -12.81 6.26
CA ASP A 153 -13.94 -13.00 4.81
C ASP A 153 -13.02 -11.96 4.14
N GLY A 154 -12.82 -10.80 4.78
CA GLY A 154 -12.00 -9.70 4.30
C GLY A 154 -12.62 -8.94 3.10
N PRO A 155 -11.82 -8.10 2.42
CA PRO A 155 -12.27 -7.37 1.25
C PRO A 155 -12.25 -8.23 -0.02
N THR A 156 -13.05 -7.83 -1.01
CA THR A 156 -12.88 -8.23 -2.40
C THR A 156 -12.15 -7.11 -3.12
N ILE A 157 -10.98 -7.38 -3.70
CA ILE A 157 -10.17 -6.40 -4.42
C ILE A 157 -9.96 -6.88 -5.85
N ALA A 158 -10.47 -6.12 -6.81
CA ALA A 158 -10.27 -6.36 -8.22
C ALA A 158 -9.49 -5.19 -8.84
N ILE A 159 -8.24 -5.44 -9.22
CA ILE A 159 -7.39 -4.51 -9.96
C ILE A 159 -7.42 -4.93 -11.41
N ALA A 160 -8.15 -4.16 -12.23
CA ALA A 160 -8.39 -4.49 -13.63
C ALA A 160 -7.25 -4.03 -14.55
N GLU A 161 -6.51 -3.01 -14.13
CA GLU A 161 -5.36 -2.44 -14.85
C GLU A 161 -4.49 -1.66 -13.88
N ALA A 162 -3.18 -1.92 -13.88
CA ALA A 162 -2.17 -1.17 -13.15
C ALA A 162 -0.78 -1.40 -13.76
N CYS A 163 0.19 -0.55 -13.45
CA CYS A 163 1.61 -0.87 -13.60
C CYS A 163 1.98 -1.88 -12.52
N GLU A 164 1.86 -1.50 -11.25
CA GLU A 164 1.99 -2.39 -10.11
C GLU A 164 0.65 -2.55 -9.37
N GLY A 165 0.45 -3.73 -8.79
CA GLY A 165 -0.80 -4.03 -8.10
C GLY A 165 -0.89 -3.39 -6.71
N ILE A 166 -0.12 -3.90 -5.78
CA ILE A 166 -0.13 -3.50 -4.37
C ILE A 166 1.32 -3.33 -3.90
N GLU A 167 1.66 -2.13 -3.44
CA GLU A 167 3.01 -1.81 -2.98
C GLU A 167 2.98 -1.21 -1.57
N ALA A 168 3.84 -1.72 -0.68
CA ALA A 168 4.09 -1.13 0.63
C ALA A 168 5.44 -1.61 1.19
N ALA A 169 6.07 -0.84 2.07
CA ALA A 169 7.28 -1.30 2.73
C ALA A 169 7.01 -2.54 3.61
N ALA A 170 5.85 -2.59 4.29
CA ALA A 170 5.39 -3.77 5.00
C ALA A 170 3.92 -4.06 4.63
N LEU A 171 3.69 -5.14 3.90
CA LEU A 171 2.38 -5.59 3.46
C LEU A 171 1.94 -6.84 4.23
N SER A 172 0.75 -6.80 4.81
CA SER A 172 0.12 -7.96 5.46
C SER A 172 -1.25 -8.25 4.85
N ILE A 173 -1.43 -9.46 4.33
CA ILE A 173 -2.73 -9.98 3.84
C ILE A 173 -3.19 -11.08 4.78
N ARG A 174 -4.29 -10.83 5.51
CA ARG A 174 -4.84 -11.76 6.50
C ARG A 174 -6.12 -12.44 6.05
N SER A 175 -6.87 -11.81 5.16
CA SER A 175 -8.07 -12.35 4.52
C SER A 175 -8.43 -11.53 3.28
N GLY A 176 -9.39 -12.00 2.50
CA GLY A 176 -9.88 -11.31 1.30
C GLY A 176 -9.74 -12.15 0.03
N ASP A 177 -10.39 -11.68 -1.02
CA ASP A 177 -10.30 -12.23 -2.38
C ASP A 177 -9.72 -11.17 -3.30
N ILE A 178 -8.49 -11.40 -3.78
CA ILE A 178 -7.67 -10.40 -4.47
C ILE A 178 -7.35 -10.91 -5.87
N SER A 179 -7.73 -10.14 -6.88
CA SER A 179 -7.43 -10.39 -8.29
C SER A 179 -6.72 -9.17 -8.87
N ILE A 180 -5.56 -9.39 -9.50
CA ILE A 180 -4.70 -8.31 -10.02
C ILE A 180 -4.33 -8.58 -11.47
N VAL A 181 -4.51 -7.56 -12.32
CA VAL A 181 -3.94 -7.47 -13.65
C VAL A 181 -2.99 -6.29 -13.67
N CYS A 182 -1.70 -6.56 -13.75
CA CYS A 182 -0.63 -5.56 -13.75
C CYS A 182 0.38 -5.86 -14.86
N THR A 183 1.24 -4.91 -15.15
CA THR A 183 2.31 -5.05 -16.16
C THR A 183 3.67 -5.31 -15.53
N ASP A 184 3.83 -5.05 -14.23
CA ASP A 184 5.01 -5.30 -13.41
C ASP A 184 4.62 -6.14 -12.20
N ASP A 185 5.02 -5.80 -10.98
CA ASP A 185 4.78 -6.63 -9.80
C ASP A 185 3.33 -6.54 -9.30
N CYS A 186 2.75 -7.69 -8.99
CA CYS A 186 1.40 -7.70 -8.44
C CYS A 186 1.38 -7.37 -6.94
N LEU A 187 2.36 -7.85 -6.20
CA LEU A 187 2.61 -7.48 -4.81
C LEU A 187 4.09 -7.12 -4.66
N ASN A 188 4.37 -5.92 -4.22
CA ASN A 188 5.72 -5.40 -4.04
C ASN A 188 5.95 -4.90 -2.61
N ALA A 189 7.08 -5.29 -2.00
CA ALA A 189 7.52 -4.75 -0.72
C ALA A 189 8.83 -3.98 -0.92
N ALA A 190 8.72 -2.76 -1.34
CA ALA A 190 9.83 -1.86 -1.60
C ALA A 190 9.51 -0.43 -1.18
N ASN A 191 10.53 0.37 -0.95
CA ASN A 191 10.44 1.82 -0.84
C ASN A 191 11.85 2.41 -0.92
N SER A 192 12.18 3.06 -2.02
CA SER A 192 13.51 3.63 -2.29
C SER A 192 13.92 4.73 -1.30
N ASP A 193 12.97 5.34 -0.61
CA ASP A 193 13.22 6.42 0.37
C ASP A 193 13.59 5.90 1.75
N LEU A 194 13.42 4.59 1.98
CA LEU A 194 13.69 3.93 3.26
C LEU A 194 14.99 3.11 3.22
N ALA A 195 16.04 3.61 3.83
CA ALA A 195 17.27 2.85 4.00
C ALA A 195 17.19 1.93 5.22
N ASN A 196 17.52 0.64 5.05
CA ASN A 196 17.55 -0.37 6.11
C ASN A 196 16.20 -0.63 6.80
N TYR A 197 15.11 -0.58 6.06
CA TYR A 197 13.79 -0.97 6.54
C TYR A 197 13.63 -2.51 6.46
N ASP A 198 12.83 -3.07 7.33
CA ASP A 198 12.49 -4.51 7.29
C ASP A 198 11.32 -4.73 6.31
N PHE A 199 11.63 -4.67 5.01
CA PHE A 199 10.63 -4.89 3.95
C PHE A 199 10.03 -6.30 4.04
N ALA A 200 8.71 -6.41 3.96
CA ALA A 200 8.06 -7.70 4.07
C ALA A 200 6.71 -7.81 3.37
N ILE A 201 6.48 -8.96 2.76
CA ILE A 201 5.15 -9.43 2.36
C ILE A 201 4.77 -10.59 3.27
N ASN A 202 3.68 -10.45 4.03
CA ASN A 202 3.15 -11.47 4.91
C ASN A 202 1.74 -11.87 4.48
N ILE A 203 1.56 -13.11 4.01
CA ILE A 203 0.26 -13.66 3.63
C ILE A 203 -0.11 -14.76 4.63
N SER A 204 -1.07 -14.51 5.49
CA SER A 204 -1.55 -15.47 6.49
C SER A 204 -2.97 -15.98 6.21
N GLY A 205 -3.68 -15.38 5.27
CA GLY A 205 -5.03 -15.78 4.86
C GLY A 205 -5.42 -15.17 3.53
N GLY A 206 -6.66 -15.40 3.11
CA GLY A 206 -7.18 -14.88 1.85
C GLY A 206 -6.87 -15.74 0.63
N ASN A 207 -7.29 -15.25 -0.52
CA ASN A 207 -7.07 -15.85 -1.83
C ASN A 207 -6.44 -14.81 -2.75
N ALA A 208 -5.28 -15.13 -3.28
CA ALA A 208 -4.54 -14.25 -4.17
C ALA A 208 -4.10 -15.07 -5.41
N ASP A 209 -4.87 -14.96 -6.49
CA ASP A 209 -4.60 -15.71 -7.72
C ASP A 209 -3.64 -14.97 -8.66
N ASN A 210 -2.69 -15.69 -9.27
CA ASN A 210 -1.77 -15.23 -10.32
C ASN A 210 -0.90 -14.01 -9.90
N GLN A 211 -0.18 -14.13 -8.82
CA GLN A 211 0.61 -13.04 -8.27
C GLN A 211 2.10 -13.14 -8.64
N LEU A 212 2.64 -12.03 -9.10
CA LEU A 212 4.08 -11.74 -9.08
C LEU A 212 4.38 -11.04 -7.76
N LEU A 213 5.27 -11.63 -6.95
CA LEU A 213 5.65 -11.08 -5.66
C LEU A 213 7.13 -10.69 -5.69
N ASP A 214 7.42 -9.44 -5.46
CA ASP A 214 8.78 -8.93 -5.23
C ASP A 214 8.90 -8.30 -3.85
N ALA A 215 10.05 -8.44 -3.23
CA ALA A 215 10.34 -7.80 -1.95
C ALA A 215 11.83 -7.51 -1.80
N ASP A 216 12.15 -6.31 -1.39
CA ASP A 216 13.48 -5.93 -0.90
C ASP A 216 13.83 -6.58 0.46
N GLY A 217 12.99 -7.49 0.95
CA GLY A 217 13.13 -8.18 2.22
C GLY A 217 12.54 -9.57 2.23
N THR A 218 11.64 -9.86 3.15
CA THR A 218 11.10 -11.19 3.41
C THR A 218 9.74 -11.41 2.75
N ILE A 219 9.52 -12.59 2.16
CA ILE A 219 8.20 -13.05 1.75
C ILE A 219 7.82 -14.25 2.63
N ALA A 220 6.74 -14.13 3.40
CA ALA A 220 6.21 -15.18 4.27
C ALA A 220 4.76 -15.51 3.88
N ILE A 221 4.53 -16.74 3.43
CA ILE A 221 3.19 -17.26 3.09
C ILE A 221 2.87 -18.38 4.07
N THR A 222 2.09 -18.08 5.08
CA THR A 222 1.81 -19.00 6.19
C THR A 222 0.38 -19.54 6.19
N GLY A 223 -0.52 -18.93 5.43
CA GLY A 223 -1.92 -19.31 5.28
C GLY A 223 -2.48 -18.86 3.93
N GLY A 224 -3.77 -19.04 3.74
CA GLY A 224 -4.45 -18.66 2.50
C GLY A 224 -4.16 -19.56 1.32
N SER A 225 -4.53 -19.11 0.12
CA SER A 225 -4.22 -19.78 -1.14
C SER A 225 -3.57 -18.79 -2.11
N ALA A 226 -2.55 -19.22 -2.82
CA ALA A 226 -1.94 -18.49 -3.91
C ALA A 226 -2.12 -19.24 -5.21
N GLY A 227 -2.38 -18.53 -6.31
CA GLY A 227 -2.62 -19.14 -7.62
C GLY A 227 -1.39 -19.81 -8.24
N MET A 228 -1.61 -20.59 -9.28
CA MET A 228 -0.52 -21.13 -10.10
C MET A 228 0.16 -20.01 -10.89
N GLY A 229 1.48 -19.96 -10.85
CA GLY A 229 2.28 -18.99 -11.59
C GLY A 229 2.94 -17.95 -10.71
N MET A 230 2.94 -18.17 -9.40
CA MET A 230 3.63 -17.32 -8.45
C MET A 230 5.12 -17.22 -8.78
N ASN A 231 5.56 -16.08 -9.25
CA ASN A 231 6.97 -15.73 -9.35
C ASN A 231 7.36 -15.00 -8.05
N LEU A 232 8.41 -15.47 -7.43
CA LEU A 232 8.93 -14.90 -6.20
C LEU A 232 10.29 -14.31 -6.51
N SER A 233 10.43 -13.02 -6.29
CA SER A 233 11.70 -12.31 -6.30
C SER A 233 11.95 -11.71 -4.92
N THR A 234 13.16 -11.81 -4.42
CA THR A 234 13.55 -11.22 -3.14
C THR A 234 15.05 -10.99 -3.11
N THR A 235 15.46 -9.85 -2.64
CA THR A 235 16.88 -9.51 -2.44
C THR A 235 17.46 -10.17 -1.19
N GLN A 236 16.60 -10.62 -0.26
CA GLN A 236 16.98 -11.35 0.93
C GLN A 236 16.40 -12.76 0.93
N ALA A 237 17.21 -13.75 1.22
CA ALA A 237 16.99 -15.17 0.96
C ALA A 237 15.97 -15.86 1.88
N TYR A 238 14.83 -15.25 2.20
CA TYR A 238 13.84 -15.91 3.05
C TYR A 238 12.45 -15.90 2.39
N VAL A 239 12.14 -16.98 1.69
CA VAL A 239 10.75 -17.32 1.36
C VAL A 239 10.31 -18.40 2.35
N ILE A 240 9.35 -18.10 3.21
CA ILE A 240 8.83 -18.99 4.22
C ILE A 240 7.45 -19.47 3.76
N PHE A 241 7.34 -20.76 3.44
CA PHE A 241 6.06 -21.39 3.20
C PHE A 241 5.59 -22.07 4.49
N GLY A 242 4.44 -21.61 5.02
CA GLY A 242 3.74 -22.27 6.11
C GLY A 242 2.82 -23.41 5.64
N SER A 243 1.70 -23.57 6.30
CA SER A 243 0.66 -24.53 5.93
C SER A 243 -0.26 -24.04 4.81
N ALA A 244 0.10 -23.00 4.11
CA ALA A 244 -0.67 -22.44 3.00
C ALA A 244 -0.88 -23.48 1.89
N GLY A 245 -2.12 -23.67 1.48
CA GLY A 245 -2.44 -24.46 0.30
C GLY A 245 -2.07 -23.68 -0.96
N ILE A 246 -1.22 -24.21 -1.81
CA ILE A 246 -1.03 -23.69 -3.16
C ILE A 246 -2.20 -24.21 -4.00
N SER A 247 -3.19 -23.34 -4.32
CA SER A 247 -4.31 -23.74 -5.17
C SER A 247 -3.82 -23.86 -6.61
N GLY A 248 -3.98 -25.08 -7.18
CA GLY A 248 -3.69 -25.31 -8.60
C GLY A 248 -2.57 -26.32 -8.90
N MET A 249 -1.85 -26.84 -7.94
CA MET A 249 -1.18 -28.13 -8.10
C MET A 249 -2.26 -29.20 -8.04
N GLY A 250 -2.75 -29.63 -9.21
CA GLY A 250 -3.65 -30.77 -9.33
C GLY A 250 -3.09 -31.93 -8.52
N ASN A 251 -3.96 -32.56 -7.75
CA ASN A 251 -3.73 -33.71 -6.88
C ASN A 251 -2.76 -34.68 -7.48
N MET A 252 -1.46 -34.47 -7.35
CA MET A 252 -0.46 -35.51 -7.47
C MET A 252 -0.41 -36.21 -6.11
N GLY A 253 -1.25 -37.24 -5.98
CA GLY A 253 -1.18 -38.18 -4.87
C GLY A 253 0.23 -38.75 -4.76
N GLY A 254 1.03 -38.12 -3.91
CA GLY A 254 2.37 -38.54 -3.56
C GLY A 254 2.61 -38.13 -2.12
N GLN A 255 2.94 -39.06 -1.26
CA GLN A 255 3.41 -38.87 0.11
C GLN A 255 4.38 -37.68 0.23
N PRO A 256 4.51 -37.05 1.39
CA PRO A 256 5.50 -35.99 1.64
C PRO A 256 6.89 -36.63 1.48
N GLY A 257 7.39 -36.60 0.28
CA GLY A 257 8.73 -37.03 -0.12
C GLY A 257 9.59 -35.78 -0.18
N SER A 258 10.60 -35.77 0.66
CA SER A 258 11.84 -35.02 0.59
C SER A 258 12.04 -34.30 -0.76
N PHE A 259 11.87 -33.01 -0.79
CA PHE A 259 12.40 -32.18 -1.87
C PHE A 259 13.91 -32.26 -1.83
N GLY A 260 14.48 -33.03 -2.75
CA GLY A 260 15.91 -33.15 -2.97
C GLY A 260 16.49 -31.76 -3.29
N GLY A 261 17.44 -31.35 -2.48
CA GLY A 261 18.13 -30.07 -2.61
C GLY A 261 18.71 -29.86 -4.01
N MET A 262 18.43 -28.74 -4.60
CA MET A 262 19.31 -28.18 -5.61
C MET A 262 20.61 -27.76 -4.92
N GLN A 263 21.67 -28.49 -5.22
CA GLN A 263 23.02 -28.14 -4.76
C GLN A 263 23.45 -26.82 -5.42
N PRO A 264 23.92 -25.84 -4.64
CA PRO A 264 24.60 -24.70 -5.21
C PRO A 264 25.94 -25.14 -5.85
N PRO A 265 26.46 -24.43 -6.86
CA PRO A 265 27.72 -24.79 -7.50
C PRO A 265 28.86 -24.71 -6.49
N GLN A 266 29.61 -25.80 -6.39
CA GLN A 266 30.81 -25.88 -5.56
C GLN A 266 31.90 -24.98 -6.13
N ASN A 267 32.28 -23.96 -5.40
CA ASN A 267 33.64 -23.42 -5.50
C ASN A 267 34.22 -23.27 -4.09
N GLY A 268 35.37 -23.92 -3.93
CA GLY A 268 35.99 -24.26 -2.67
C GLY A 268 36.49 -23.08 -1.85
N GLY A 269 36.40 -23.25 -0.54
CA GLY A 269 37.05 -22.43 0.47
C GLY A 269 36.42 -22.60 1.83
N GLN A 270 36.91 -23.57 2.63
CA GLN A 270 36.48 -23.71 4.03
C GLN A 270 37.01 -22.55 4.87
N PRO A 271 36.23 -22.05 5.80
CA PRO A 271 36.70 -21.76 7.15
C PRO A 271 35.92 -22.53 8.22
N LYS A 272 36.62 -22.77 9.29
CA LYS A 272 36.37 -23.65 10.41
C LYS A 272 35.18 -23.27 11.28
N SER A 273 34.59 -24.32 11.87
CA SER A 273 33.63 -24.36 12.96
C SER A 273 33.77 -23.30 14.04
N ASP A 274 32.62 -22.70 14.47
CA ASP A 274 32.04 -22.91 15.80
C ASP A 274 30.88 -21.97 16.04
N SER A 275 29.79 -22.54 16.38
CA SER A 275 28.81 -22.24 17.43
C SER A 275 27.36 -22.37 16.99
N LYS A 276 26.73 -23.33 17.66
CA LYS A 276 25.28 -23.53 17.66
C LYS A 276 24.57 -22.31 18.16
N VAL A 277 23.68 -21.76 17.33
CA VAL A 277 22.56 -20.95 17.81
C VAL A 277 21.29 -21.63 17.35
N SER A 278 20.67 -22.38 18.25
CA SER A 278 19.29 -22.79 18.13
C SER A 278 18.44 -21.63 18.65
N GLY A 279 17.98 -20.79 17.75
CA GLY A 279 16.96 -19.78 18.04
C GLY A 279 15.65 -20.22 17.41
N ASN A 280 14.70 -20.66 18.23
CA ASN A 280 13.30 -20.78 17.84
C ASN A 280 12.80 -19.37 17.51
N PHE A 281 12.66 -19.06 16.25
CA PHE A 281 11.99 -17.83 15.82
C PHE A 281 10.48 -18.14 15.78
N GLN A 282 9.76 -17.65 16.78
CA GLN A 282 8.32 -17.50 16.70
C GLN A 282 8.05 -16.15 16.02
N PRO A 283 7.25 -16.11 14.95
CA PRO A 283 6.80 -14.83 14.42
C PRO A 283 5.93 -14.16 15.49
N SER A 284 6.29 -12.95 15.89
CA SER A 284 5.47 -12.15 16.80
C SER A 284 4.26 -11.62 16.02
N ASN A 285 3.09 -12.15 16.31
CA ASN A 285 1.80 -11.76 15.73
C ASN A 285 1.24 -10.44 16.28
N ASP A 286 2.07 -9.55 16.81
CA ASP A 286 1.61 -8.32 17.43
C ASP A 286 2.34 -7.10 16.85
N PHE A 287 2.01 -6.74 15.61
CA PHE A 287 2.20 -5.37 15.15
C PHE A 287 0.87 -4.64 15.34
N ARG A 288 0.74 -3.86 16.40
CA ARG A 288 -0.36 -2.92 16.61
C ARG A 288 0.10 -1.51 16.23
N PRO A 289 -0.72 -0.70 15.55
CA PRO A 289 -0.48 0.72 15.43
C PRO A 289 -0.47 1.32 16.85
N GLY A 290 0.66 1.69 17.33
CA GLY A 290 0.84 2.19 18.71
C GLY A 290 2.16 1.79 19.35
N ASP A 291 2.83 0.74 18.85
CA ASP A 291 4.13 0.32 19.38
C ASP A 291 5.33 1.05 18.74
N MET A 292 5.09 1.97 17.81
CA MET A 292 6.13 2.88 17.33
C MET A 292 6.42 3.93 18.40
N THR A 293 7.08 3.56 19.47
CA THR A 293 7.73 4.53 20.32
C THR A 293 8.96 5.06 19.61
N SER A 294 9.08 6.37 19.58
CA SER A 294 9.98 7.30 18.92
C SER A 294 11.49 7.07 19.06
N ASN A 295 12.00 5.83 19.03
CA ASN A 295 13.41 5.57 19.32
C ASN A 295 14.25 5.01 18.18
N ASN A 296 13.70 4.80 16.98
CA ASN A 296 14.50 4.28 15.85
C ASN A 296 14.48 5.13 14.57
N ILE A 297 13.93 6.34 14.61
CA ILE A 297 14.12 7.29 13.52
C ILE A 297 15.23 8.26 13.92
N SER A 298 16.48 7.82 13.76
CA SER A 298 17.63 8.72 13.84
C SER A 298 17.79 9.38 12.48
N ALA A 299 17.19 10.56 12.31
CA ALA A 299 17.35 11.38 11.14
C ALA A 299 18.81 11.73 10.90
N ALA A 300 19.33 11.39 9.73
CA ALA A 300 20.52 12.02 9.19
C ALA A 300 20.15 13.44 8.74
N ALA A 301 20.34 14.42 9.61
CA ALA A 301 20.20 15.83 9.28
C ALA A 301 21.30 16.23 8.28
N ALA A 302 20.96 16.40 7.03
CA ALA A 302 21.80 17.09 6.07
C ALA A 302 21.72 18.59 6.30
N THR A 303 22.79 19.14 6.85
CA THR A 303 23.03 20.57 7.03
C THR A 303 23.13 21.26 5.65
N ALA A 304 22.10 21.95 5.23
CA ALA A 304 22.18 22.93 4.16
C ALA A 304 22.66 24.26 4.73
N GLN A 305 23.90 24.61 4.42
CA GLN A 305 24.52 25.89 4.78
C GLN A 305 23.93 27.01 3.94
N ALA A 306 23.20 27.94 4.55
CA ALA A 306 22.74 29.16 3.93
C ALA A 306 23.94 30.09 3.65
N GLY A 307 24.24 30.28 2.39
CA GLY A 307 25.17 31.31 1.92
C GLY A 307 24.51 32.68 1.93
N SER A 308 24.89 33.53 2.86
CA SER A 308 24.54 34.94 2.87
C SER A 308 25.28 35.68 1.76
N GLY A 309 24.58 36.11 0.75
CA GLY A 309 25.05 37.09 -0.25
C GLY A 309 24.44 38.42 -0.03
N ASN A 310 25.19 39.32 0.60
CA ASN A 310 24.90 40.74 0.75
C ASN A 310 25.22 41.45 -0.56
N SER A 311 24.31 42.21 -1.14
CA SER A 311 24.66 43.31 -2.04
C SER A 311 23.64 44.44 -1.95
N SER A 312 24.10 45.48 -1.33
CA SER A 312 23.57 46.85 -1.35
C SER A 312 23.67 47.46 -2.75
N GLY A 313 22.71 48.32 -3.14
CA GLY A 313 22.89 49.18 -4.31
C GLY A 313 21.63 49.95 -4.71
N ASN A 314 21.46 51.13 -4.14
CA ASN A 314 20.91 52.40 -4.59
C ASN A 314 19.98 52.52 -5.80
N ALA A 315 18.88 53.16 -5.50
CA ALA A 315 18.18 54.35 -6.04
C ALA A 315 18.50 54.78 -7.49
N ILE A 316 17.52 54.87 -8.34
CA ILE A 316 16.81 56.09 -8.83
C ILE A 316 15.41 55.67 -9.29
#